data_9cd8cae2dd5317a676d2367a570c0212
#
_entry.id   9cd8cae2dd5317a676d2367a570c0212
#
_cell.length_a   1.000
_cell.length_b   1.000
_cell.length_c   1.000
_cell.angle_alpha   90.00
_cell.angle_beta   90.00
_cell.angle_gamma   90.00
#
_symmetry.space_group_name_H-M   'P 1'
#
loop_
_entity.id
_entity.type
_entity.pdbx_description
1 polymer ?
#
loop_
_entity_poly.entity_id
_entity_poly.type
_entity_poly.pdbx_seq_one_letter_code
_entity_poly.pdbx_strand_id
1 'polypeptide(L)'
;MGRALAASRPQPAVVHLHGDLGAGKSSLARALLRALGVQGPVRSPTYTLVERYPVPGGEAWHLDLYRIADAGELDFLGLDGDEATLWLVEWPERGQGALPAPDLEVHLAVAGAGRRARLEARSAAGQAWLSALDLNGRLQGVPAG
;
A
#
# COMPACT_ATOMS: atom_id res chain seq x y z
N MET A 1 5.06 11.12 3.39
CA MET A 1 3.84 10.55 2.77
C MET A 1 3.21 9.43 3.59
N GLY A 2 3.98 8.46 4.05
CA GLY A 2 3.44 7.37 4.84
C GLY A 2 2.67 7.82 6.08
N ARG A 3 3.17 8.79 6.80
CA ARG A 3 2.51 9.38 7.96
C ARG A 3 1.17 10.02 7.60
N ALA A 4 1.16 10.75 6.49
CA ALA A 4 -0.06 11.43 6.05
C ALA A 4 -1.13 10.42 5.66
N LEU A 5 -0.74 9.37 4.94
CA LEU A 5 -1.65 8.29 4.57
C LEU A 5 -2.20 7.59 5.82
N ALA A 6 -1.34 7.30 6.79
CA ALA A 6 -1.75 6.63 8.02
C ALA A 6 -2.76 7.46 8.81
N ALA A 7 -2.54 8.78 8.90
CA ALA A 7 -3.37 9.66 9.72
C ALA A 7 -4.80 9.78 9.20
N SER A 8 -5.01 9.63 7.89
CA SER A 8 -6.31 9.87 7.26
C SER A 8 -6.90 8.63 6.58
N ARG A 9 -6.32 7.45 6.80
CA ARG A 9 -6.78 6.26 6.09
C ARG A 9 -8.20 5.87 6.45
N PRO A 10 -9.01 5.49 5.45
CA PRO A 10 -10.29 4.84 5.72
C PRO A 10 -10.07 3.41 6.22
N GLN A 11 -11.12 2.79 6.74
CA GLN A 11 -11.12 1.39 7.15
C GLN A 11 -12.36 0.72 6.60
N PRO A 12 -12.23 -0.34 5.79
CA PRO A 12 -10.96 -0.86 5.25
C PRO A 12 -10.39 0.04 4.16
N ALA A 13 -9.14 -0.18 3.82
CA ALA A 13 -8.49 0.54 2.73
C ALA A 13 -7.62 -0.43 1.92
N VAL A 14 -7.65 -0.28 0.60
CA VAL A 14 -6.82 -1.07 -0.32
C VAL A 14 -5.95 -0.13 -1.13
N VAL A 15 -4.64 -0.31 -1.03
CA VAL A 15 -3.66 0.51 -1.75
C VAL A 15 -2.85 -0.38 -2.68
N HIS A 16 -2.84 -0.04 -3.95
CA HIS A 16 -1.97 -0.66 -4.94
C HIS A 16 -0.77 0.24 -5.18
N LEU A 17 0.43 -0.32 -5.03
CA LEU A 17 1.69 0.39 -5.17
C LEU A 17 2.34 0.00 -6.49
N HIS A 18 2.59 0.99 -7.34
CA HIS A 18 3.18 0.81 -8.66
C HIS A 18 4.53 1.52 -8.74
N GLY A 19 5.41 0.98 -9.53
CA GLY A 19 6.72 1.56 -9.75
C GLY A 19 7.75 0.48 -10.02
N ASP A 20 8.84 0.85 -10.68
CA ASP A 20 9.93 -0.07 -10.96
C ASP A 20 10.63 -0.50 -9.67
N LEU A 21 11.43 -1.55 -9.76
CA LEU A 21 12.28 -1.97 -8.65
C LEU A 21 13.14 -0.78 -8.22
N GLY A 22 13.21 -0.56 -6.91
CA GLY A 22 13.98 0.56 -6.36
C GLY A 22 13.25 1.89 -6.36
N ALA A 23 11.99 1.96 -6.81
CA ALA A 23 11.24 3.22 -6.83
C ALA A 23 10.74 3.65 -5.44
N GLY A 24 10.84 2.79 -4.43
CA GLY A 24 10.47 3.15 -3.06
C GLY A 24 9.15 2.55 -2.56
N LYS A 25 8.59 1.56 -3.26
CA LYS A 25 7.32 0.93 -2.86
C LYS A 25 7.41 0.32 -1.47
N SER A 26 8.42 -0.49 -1.23
CA SER A 26 8.62 -1.13 0.08
C SER A 26 8.92 -0.11 1.18
N SER A 27 9.66 0.95 0.84
CA SER A 27 9.96 2.02 1.79
C SER A 27 8.68 2.76 2.21
N LEU A 28 7.80 3.04 1.25
CA LEU A 28 6.52 3.68 1.56
C LEU A 28 5.64 2.77 2.41
N ALA A 29 5.55 1.50 2.06
CA ALA A 29 4.78 0.53 2.84
C ALA A 29 5.28 0.48 4.28
N ARG A 30 6.61 0.41 4.47
CA ARG A 30 7.21 0.41 5.80
C ARG A 30 6.88 1.68 6.57
N ALA A 31 7.00 2.84 5.92
CA ALA A 31 6.70 4.12 6.57
C ALA A 31 5.24 4.19 7.02
N LEU A 32 4.33 3.70 6.20
CA LEU A 32 2.90 3.66 6.53
C LEU A 32 2.66 2.72 7.73
N LEU A 33 3.24 1.53 7.71
CA LEU A 33 3.09 0.58 8.81
C LEU A 33 3.66 1.13 10.12
N ARG A 34 4.82 1.77 10.07
CA ARG A 34 5.42 2.40 11.26
C ARG A 34 4.54 3.52 11.80
N ALA A 35 3.96 4.33 10.91
CA ALA A 35 3.06 5.41 11.31
C ALA A 35 1.77 4.87 11.94
N LEU A 36 1.36 3.66 11.61
CA LEU A 36 0.20 2.98 12.22
C LEU A 36 0.55 2.29 13.54
N GLY A 37 1.79 2.36 13.97
CA GLY A 37 2.22 1.84 15.27
C GLY A 37 2.81 0.45 15.23
N VAL A 38 3.08 -0.11 14.04
CA VAL A 38 3.73 -1.42 13.94
C VAL A 38 5.12 -1.33 14.53
N GLN A 39 5.41 -2.18 15.52
CA GLN A 39 6.70 -2.27 16.18
C GLN A 39 7.40 -3.57 15.78
N GLY A 40 8.69 -3.64 16.06
CA GLY A 40 9.47 -4.80 15.71
C GLY A 40 9.82 -4.83 14.23
N PRO A 41 10.33 -5.97 13.72
CA PRO A 41 10.79 -6.02 12.34
C PRO A 41 9.63 -5.86 11.35
N VAL A 42 9.80 -5.00 10.35
CA VAL A 42 8.94 -4.96 9.18
C VAL A 42 9.73 -5.60 8.05
N ARG A 43 9.25 -6.76 7.61
CA ARG A 43 9.96 -7.58 6.63
C ARG A 43 9.43 -7.33 5.24
N SER A 44 10.33 -7.39 4.25
CA SER A 44 9.88 -7.37 2.87
C SER A 44 9.16 -8.69 2.53
N PRO A 45 7.98 -8.65 1.92
CA PRO A 45 7.26 -9.88 1.54
C PRO A 45 7.75 -10.47 0.22
N THR A 46 8.96 -10.13 -0.22
CA THR A 46 9.50 -10.59 -1.51
C THR A 46 9.46 -12.11 -1.65
N TYR A 47 9.75 -12.84 -0.58
CA TYR A 47 9.79 -14.31 -0.60
C TYR A 47 8.56 -14.95 0.02
N THR A 48 7.92 -14.29 0.98
CA THR A 48 6.76 -14.82 1.69
C THR A 48 5.46 -14.49 0.99
N LEU A 49 5.46 -13.59 0.04
CA LEU A 49 4.33 -13.04 -0.71
C LEU A 49 3.42 -12.16 0.16
N VAL A 50 3.19 -12.48 1.42
CA VAL A 50 2.40 -11.66 2.33
C VAL A 50 3.05 -11.64 3.70
N GLU A 51 3.05 -10.44 4.31
CA GLU A 51 3.39 -10.24 5.72
C GLU A 51 2.21 -9.52 6.37
N ARG A 52 1.84 -9.96 7.56
CA ARG A 52 0.67 -9.44 8.29
C ARG A 52 1.12 -8.76 9.57
N TYR A 53 0.50 -7.62 9.86
CA TYR A 53 0.87 -6.81 11.03
C TYR A 53 -0.38 -6.36 11.77
N PRO A 54 -0.39 -6.41 13.12
CA PRO A 54 -1.48 -5.81 13.87
C PRO A 54 -1.45 -4.29 13.75
N VAL A 55 -2.59 -3.70 13.46
CA VAL A 55 -2.78 -2.25 13.36
C VAL A 55 -4.10 -1.88 14.01
N PRO A 56 -4.35 -0.60 14.29
CA PRO A 56 -5.66 -0.20 14.82
C PRO A 56 -6.80 -0.68 13.93
N GLY A 57 -7.75 -1.36 14.54
CA GLY A 57 -8.93 -1.87 13.84
C GLY A 57 -8.80 -3.26 13.25
N GLY A 58 -7.60 -3.88 13.23
CA GLY A 58 -7.42 -5.21 12.66
C GLY A 58 -5.99 -5.50 12.26
N GLU A 59 -5.80 -5.90 11.00
CA GLU A 59 -4.48 -6.22 10.46
C GLU A 59 -4.20 -5.44 9.20
N ALA A 60 -2.94 -5.11 8.98
CA ALA A 60 -2.45 -4.65 7.69
C ALA A 60 -1.76 -5.82 7.00
N TRP A 61 -2.10 -6.03 5.73
CA TRP A 61 -1.51 -7.08 4.91
C TRP A 61 -0.66 -6.43 3.82
N HIS A 62 0.64 -6.71 3.86
CA HIS A 62 1.58 -6.21 2.88
C HIS A 62 1.93 -7.36 1.92
N LEU A 63 1.59 -7.21 0.65
CA LEU A 63 1.79 -8.22 -0.38
C LEU A 63 2.81 -7.71 -1.40
N ASP A 64 3.65 -8.63 -1.88
CA ASP A 64 4.55 -8.39 -3.00
C ASP A 64 4.36 -9.52 -4.00
N LEU A 65 3.76 -9.21 -5.14
CA LEU A 65 3.39 -10.20 -6.13
C LEU A 65 4.38 -10.32 -7.29
N TYR A 66 5.56 -9.74 -7.13
CA TYR A 66 6.56 -9.72 -8.20
C TYR A 66 6.90 -11.13 -8.71
N ARG A 67 6.95 -12.12 -7.82
CA ARG A 67 7.36 -13.48 -8.14
C ARG A 67 6.20 -14.42 -8.49
N ILE A 68 4.97 -13.93 -8.43
CA ILE A 68 3.81 -14.75 -8.76
C ILE A 68 3.74 -14.96 -10.28
N ALA A 69 3.56 -16.22 -10.68
CA ALA A 69 3.36 -16.58 -12.09
C ALA A 69 1.88 -16.54 -12.46
N ASP A 70 0.98 -16.83 -11.51
CA ASP A 70 -0.45 -16.93 -11.74
C ASP A 70 -1.20 -16.41 -10.52
N ALA A 71 -2.23 -15.60 -10.75
CA ALA A 71 -3.07 -15.07 -9.68
C ALA A 71 -3.71 -16.16 -8.82
N GLY A 72 -3.90 -17.36 -9.38
CA GLY A 72 -4.41 -18.51 -8.61
C GLY A 72 -3.53 -18.91 -7.44
N GLU A 73 -2.24 -18.56 -7.45
CA GLU A 73 -1.36 -18.82 -6.32
C GLU A 73 -1.79 -18.09 -5.05
N LEU A 74 -2.55 -17.00 -5.20
CA LEU A 74 -3.04 -16.25 -4.04
C LEU A 74 -4.07 -17.03 -3.23
N ASP A 75 -4.73 -18.01 -3.83
CA ASP A 75 -5.74 -18.82 -3.15
C ASP A 75 -5.13 -19.58 -1.96
N PHE A 76 -3.84 -19.85 -2.00
CA PHE A 76 -3.14 -20.59 -0.95
C PHE A 76 -2.70 -19.71 0.22
N LEU A 77 -2.89 -18.39 0.13
CA LEU A 77 -2.40 -17.47 1.15
C LEU A 77 -3.44 -17.14 2.22
N GLY A 78 -4.67 -17.63 2.08
CA GLY A 78 -5.72 -17.37 3.06
C GLY A 78 -6.12 -15.91 3.14
N LEU A 79 -6.25 -15.25 2.00
CA LEU A 79 -6.51 -13.81 1.94
C LEU A 79 -8.00 -13.45 1.92
N ASP A 80 -8.86 -14.37 2.27
CA ASP A 80 -10.31 -14.18 2.23
C ASP A 80 -10.93 -13.84 3.59
N GLY A 81 -10.11 -13.53 4.59
CA GLY A 81 -10.58 -13.15 5.91
C GLY A 81 -10.93 -11.69 6.02
N ASP A 82 -11.74 -11.36 7.03
CA ASP A 82 -12.17 -9.99 7.31
C ASP A 82 -11.19 -9.24 8.23
N GLU A 83 -10.08 -9.85 8.59
CA GLU A 83 -9.11 -9.27 9.51
C GLU A 83 -8.33 -8.11 8.91
N ALA A 84 -8.19 -8.08 7.58
CA ALA A 84 -7.42 -7.04 6.93
C ALA A 84 -8.21 -5.74 6.86
N THR A 85 -7.73 -4.71 7.55
CA THR A 85 -8.28 -3.36 7.45
C THR A 85 -7.41 -2.46 6.58
N LEU A 86 -6.27 -2.97 6.14
CA LEU A 86 -5.39 -2.26 5.20
C LEU A 86 -4.69 -3.29 4.33
N TRP A 87 -4.76 -3.08 3.02
CA TRP A 87 -4.03 -3.86 2.03
C TRP A 87 -3.01 -2.96 1.36
N LEU A 88 -1.75 -3.36 1.41
CA LEU A 88 -0.66 -2.70 0.70
C LEU A 88 -0.11 -3.70 -0.30
N VAL A 89 -0.37 -3.51 -1.58
CA VAL A 89 -0.06 -4.50 -2.61
C VAL A 89 0.94 -3.92 -3.60
N GLU A 90 2.13 -4.54 -3.67
CA GLU A 90 3.14 -4.25 -4.68
C GLU A 90 2.95 -5.20 -5.85
N TRP A 91 3.13 -4.72 -7.07
CA TRP A 91 2.93 -5.47 -8.31
C TRP A 91 1.50 -6.03 -8.41
N PRO A 92 0.47 -5.18 -8.22
CA PRO A 92 -0.91 -5.66 -8.19
C PRO A 92 -1.39 -6.27 -9.51
N GLU A 93 -0.80 -5.88 -10.64
CA GLU A 93 -1.16 -6.41 -11.94
C GLU A 93 -0.97 -7.92 -12.05
N ARG A 94 -0.10 -8.50 -11.22
CA ARG A 94 0.12 -9.94 -11.21
C ARG A 94 -0.94 -10.71 -10.44
N GLY A 95 -1.77 -9.99 -9.69
CA GLY A 95 -2.87 -10.61 -8.92
C GLY A 95 -4.24 -10.22 -9.41
N GLN A 96 -4.38 -9.72 -10.64
CA GLN A 96 -5.67 -9.31 -11.18
C GLN A 96 -6.69 -10.44 -11.10
N GLY A 97 -7.88 -10.11 -10.64
CA GLY A 97 -8.97 -11.06 -10.47
C GLY A 97 -8.99 -11.75 -9.12
N ALA A 98 -7.89 -11.72 -8.37
CA ALA A 98 -7.80 -12.34 -7.05
C ALA A 98 -7.65 -11.33 -5.92
N LEU A 99 -7.43 -10.05 -6.24
CA LEU A 99 -7.26 -9.00 -5.24
C LEU A 99 -8.53 -8.17 -5.11
N PRO A 100 -8.77 -7.57 -3.93
CA PRO A 100 -9.83 -6.57 -3.82
C PRO A 100 -9.51 -5.35 -4.68
N ALA A 101 -10.55 -4.66 -5.13
CA ALA A 101 -10.38 -3.46 -5.94
C ALA A 101 -9.66 -2.36 -5.11
N PRO A 102 -8.78 -1.57 -5.72
CA PRO A 102 -8.06 -0.55 -4.97
C PRO A 102 -8.96 0.64 -4.64
N ASP A 103 -8.71 1.23 -3.48
CA ASP A 103 -9.25 2.54 -3.13
C ASP A 103 -8.31 3.63 -3.62
N LEU A 104 -7.01 3.36 -3.55
CA LEU A 104 -5.97 4.31 -3.92
C LEU A 104 -4.87 3.57 -4.68
N GLU A 105 -4.43 4.17 -5.79
CA GLU A 105 -3.24 3.71 -6.49
C GLU A 105 -2.15 4.74 -6.34
N VAL A 106 -0.96 4.29 -5.96
CA VAL A 106 0.21 5.14 -5.79
C VAL A 106 1.25 4.73 -6.82
N HIS A 107 1.64 5.68 -7.66
CA HIS A 107 2.65 5.47 -8.69
C HIS A 107 3.93 6.16 -8.27
N LEU A 108 4.98 5.39 -8.03
CA LEU A 108 6.27 5.90 -7.59
C LEU A 108 7.28 5.83 -8.72
N ALA A 109 8.04 6.90 -8.87
CA ALA A 109 9.11 6.97 -9.86
C ALA A 109 10.32 7.66 -9.29
N VAL A 110 11.51 7.26 -9.74
CA VAL A 110 12.74 7.97 -9.44
C VAL A 110 12.74 9.27 -10.22
N ALA A 111 13.06 10.39 -9.56
CA ALA A 111 13.12 11.70 -10.18
C ALA A 111 14.39 12.41 -9.69
N GLY A 112 15.43 12.41 -10.50
CA GLY A 112 16.73 12.95 -10.09
C GLY A 112 17.26 12.22 -8.86
N ALA A 113 17.59 12.95 -7.80
CA ALA A 113 18.08 12.39 -6.56
C ALA A 113 16.94 11.98 -5.60
N GLY A 114 15.70 12.22 -5.98
CA GLY A 114 14.55 11.93 -5.13
C GLY A 114 13.55 10.97 -5.77
N ARG A 115 12.34 11.02 -5.26
CA ARG A 115 11.22 10.22 -5.74
C ARG A 115 10.04 11.10 -6.05
N ARG A 116 9.19 10.66 -6.96
CA ARG A 116 7.94 11.34 -7.29
C ARG A 116 6.79 10.36 -7.08
N ALA A 117 5.70 10.84 -6.49
CA ALA A 117 4.51 10.04 -6.27
C ALA A 117 3.32 10.68 -6.98
N ARG A 118 2.53 9.85 -7.65
CA ARG A 118 1.25 10.24 -8.21
C ARG A 118 0.18 9.35 -7.60
N LEU A 119 -0.83 9.95 -6.99
CA LEU A 119 -1.90 9.25 -6.31
C LEU A 119 -3.20 9.38 -7.10
N GLU A 120 -3.88 8.25 -7.28
CA GLU A 120 -5.15 8.21 -7.99
C GLU A 120 -6.19 7.50 -7.12
N ALA A 121 -7.32 8.16 -6.89
CA ALA A 121 -8.45 7.55 -6.20
C ALA A 121 -9.22 6.65 -7.18
N ARG A 122 -9.63 5.46 -6.69
CA ARG A 122 -10.39 4.50 -7.48
C ARG A 122 -11.72 4.15 -6.84
N SER A 123 -12.07 4.79 -5.73
CA SER A 123 -13.32 4.56 -5.02
C SER A 123 -13.74 5.84 -4.30
N ALA A 124 -14.96 5.85 -3.76
CA ALA A 124 -15.42 6.97 -2.93
C ALA A 124 -14.54 7.12 -1.68
N ALA A 125 -14.13 6.01 -1.07
CA ALA A 125 -13.24 6.03 0.08
C ALA A 125 -11.87 6.60 -0.29
N GLY A 126 -11.34 6.22 -1.46
CA GLY A 126 -10.08 6.75 -1.96
C GLY A 126 -10.17 8.25 -2.25
N GLN A 127 -11.28 8.71 -2.80
CA GLN A 127 -11.49 10.12 -3.07
C GLN A 127 -11.53 10.93 -1.77
N ALA A 128 -12.21 10.44 -0.75
CA ALA A 128 -12.23 11.08 0.55
C ALA A 128 -10.84 11.09 1.18
N TRP A 129 -10.08 10.04 1.00
CA TRP A 129 -8.71 9.93 1.50
C TRP A 129 -7.82 11.01 0.86
N LEU A 130 -7.87 11.15 -0.46
CA LEU A 130 -7.12 12.19 -1.17
C LEU A 130 -7.52 13.59 -0.72
N SER A 131 -8.81 13.82 -0.54
CA SER A 131 -9.30 15.12 -0.08
C SER A 131 -8.76 15.46 1.30
N ALA A 132 -8.69 14.48 2.21
CA ALA A 132 -8.14 14.69 3.54
C ALA A 132 -6.64 15.01 3.48
N LEU A 133 -5.91 14.36 2.58
CA LEU A 133 -4.48 14.65 2.39
C LEU A 133 -4.27 16.06 1.85
N ASP A 134 -5.09 16.47 0.88
CA ASP A 134 -4.98 17.79 0.27
C ASP A 134 -5.32 18.89 1.26
N LEU A 135 -6.37 18.72 2.06
CA LEU A 135 -6.75 19.66 3.10
C LEU A 135 -5.64 19.88 4.12
N ASN A 136 -4.82 18.87 4.37
CA ASN A 136 -3.68 18.97 5.26
C ASN A 136 -2.44 19.52 4.57
N GLY A 137 -2.51 19.85 3.30
CA GLY A 137 -1.39 20.40 2.52
C GLY A 137 -0.25 19.41 2.33
N ARG A 138 -0.50 18.13 2.47
CA ARG A 138 0.56 17.13 2.54
C ARG A 138 0.94 16.54 1.18
N LEU A 139 0.19 16.85 0.13
CA LEU A 139 0.51 16.38 -1.21
C LEU A 139 1.25 17.42 -2.04
N GLN A 140 1.09 18.70 -1.71
CA GLN A 140 1.65 19.79 -2.52
C GLN A 140 3.16 19.87 -2.36
N GLY A 141 3.87 19.71 -3.48
CA GLY A 141 5.31 19.85 -3.50
C GLY A 141 6.08 18.83 -2.69
N VAL A 142 5.43 17.74 -2.29
CA VAL A 142 6.08 16.70 -1.50
C VAL A 142 6.71 15.68 -2.44
N PRO A 143 8.03 15.54 -2.44
CA PRO A 143 8.65 14.42 -3.16
C PRO A 143 8.29 13.12 -2.47
N ALA A 144 8.11 12.08 -3.26
CA ALA A 144 7.85 10.76 -2.72
C ALA A 144 9.11 10.23 -2.05
N GLY A 145 9.00 9.77 -0.85
CA GLY A 145 10.15 9.19 -0.22
C GLY A 145 10.08 9.18 1.25
#